data_1e1d44a9dacb1c8552774d570ba4f412
#
_entry.id   1e1d44a9dacb1c8552774d570ba4f412
#
_cell.length_a   1.000
_cell.length_b   1.000
_cell.length_c   1.000
_cell.angle_alpha   90.00
_cell.angle_beta   90.00
_cell.angle_gamma   90.00
#
_symmetry.space_group_name_H-M   'P 1'
#
loop_
_entity.id
_entity.type
_entity.pdbx_description
1 polymer ?
#
loop_
_entity_poly.entity_id
_entity_poly.type
_entity_poly.pdbx_seq_one_letter_code
_entity_poly.pdbx_strand_id
1 'polypeptide(L)'
;MLPTDTVYGLGTDAFSPEAVGALLAAKGRGRDMPVPVLVGSPRTLDGIATGLSLTARNLVEAFWPGGLTVVATVAPSLQWDLGDTGGTVAVRMPLHPVAIELLQGTGPMAVSSANISGRAPATTCDEAVEQLGEVVSVYLDGGPSGEPVPSTIVDVTGATPRVLRLGAVDAEALRSVAPDLVAEPYSDGS
;
A
#
# COMPACT_ATOMS: atom_id res chain seq x y z
N MET A 1 3.60 -14.02 0.42
CA MET A 1 3.04 -13.61 -0.88
C MET A 1 1.54 -13.71 -0.84
N LEU A 2 0.81 -12.67 -1.30
CA LEU A 2 -0.66 -12.63 -1.27
C LEU A 2 -1.22 -11.97 -2.53
N PRO A 3 -2.40 -12.44 -3.02
CA PRO A 3 -3.10 -11.78 -4.13
C PRO A 3 -3.75 -10.47 -3.66
N THR A 4 -3.87 -9.49 -4.56
CA THR A 4 -4.68 -8.28 -4.34
C THR A 4 -5.50 -7.95 -5.57
N ASP A 5 -6.37 -6.95 -5.47
CA ASP A 5 -7.17 -6.41 -6.58
C ASP A 5 -6.37 -5.63 -7.63
N THR A 6 -5.08 -5.42 -7.42
CA THR A 6 -4.19 -4.75 -8.38
C THR A 6 -3.11 -5.68 -8.91
N VAL A 7 -2.15 -6.07 -8.09
CA VAL A 7 -1.05 -6.98 -8.41
C VAL A 7 -0.76 -7.86 -7.20
N TYR A 8 -0.06 -8.97 -7.36
CA TYR A 8 0.41 -9.75 -6.22
C TYR A 8 1.34 -8.93 -5.33
N GLY A 9 1.29 -9.16 -4.02
CA GLY A 9 2.06 -8.47 -3.01
C GLY A 9 3.03 -9.40 -2.28
N LEU A 10 4.29 -8.97 -2.16
CA LEU A 10 5.25 -9.53 -1.21
C LEU A 10 5.00 -8.86 0.14
N GLY A 11 4.59 -9.63 1.14
CA GLY A 11 4.19 -9.11 2.44
C GLY A 11 4.94 -9.75 3.60
N THR A 12 5.07 -8.98 4.67
CA THR A 12 5.66 -9.41 5.94
C THR A 12 4.99 -8.68 7.12
N ASP A 13 5.28 -9.11 8.34
CA ASP A 13 4.82 -8.44 9.55
C ASP A 13 5.35 -6.99 9.61
N ALA A 14 4.43 -6.01 9.68
CA ALA A 14 4.80 -4.59 9.75
C ALA A 14 5.46 -4.20 11.10
N PHE A 15 5.30 -5.03 12.13
CA PHE A 15 5.87 -4.80 13.47
C PHE A 15 7.27 -5.41 13.65
N SER A 16 7.78 -6.14 12.65
CA SER A 16 9.12 -6.72 12.68
C SER A 16 10.09 -5.94 11.77
N PRO A 17 10.96 -5.08 12.32
CA PRO A 17 11.97 -4.37 11.51
C PRO A 17 12.89 -5.30 10.72
N GLU A 18 13.21 -6.48 11.29
CA GLU A 18 14.01 -7.51 10.63
C GLU A 18 13.29 -8.05 9.39
N ALA A 19 11.99 -8.36 9.51
CA ALA A 19 11.20 -8.87 8.41
C ALA A 19 10.99 -7.83 7.31
N VAL A 20 10.79 -6.55 7.68
CA VAL A 20 10.74 -5.43 6.72
C VAL A 20 12.07 -5.25 6.02
N GLY A 21 13.19 -5.33 6.75
CA GLY A 21 14.53 -5.32 6.16
C GLY A 21 14.75 -6.45 5.15
N ALA A 22 14.30 -7.68 5.48
CA ALA A 22 14.36 -8.83 4.57
C ALA A 22 13.50 -8.61 3.31
N LEU A 23 12.30 -8.01 3.44
CA LEU A 23 11.46 -7.65 2.30
C LEU A 23 12.15 -6.64 1.38
N LEU A 24 12.74 -5.59 1.92
CA LEU A 24 13.49 -4.60 1.14
C LEU A 24 14.68 -5.24 0.41
N ALA A 25 15.44 -6.09 1.11
CA ALA A 25 16.56 -6.82 0.53
C ALA A 25 16.12 -7.76 -0.61
N ALA A 26 15.03 -8.50 -0.43
CA ALA A 26 14.46 -9.38 -1.46
C ALA A 26 14.08 -8.62 -2.74
N LYS A 27 13.71 -7.35 -2.61
CA LYS A 27 13.39 -6.48 -3.75
C LYS A 27 14.60 -5.73 -4.31
N GLY A 28 15.76 -5.80 -3.68
CA GLY A 28 16.91 -4.96 -4.02
C GLY A 28 16.64 -3.47 -3.80
N ARG A 29 15.85 -3.12 -2.79
CA ARG A 29 15.49 -1.73 -2.44
C ARG A 29 16.23 -1.25 -1.20
N GLY A 30 16.59 0.03 -1.20
CA GLY A 30 17.08 0.73 -0.02
C GLY A 30 15.95 1.22 0.89
N ARG A 31 16.33 1.82 2.01
CA ARG A 31 15.42 2.41 3.00
C ARG A 31 14.72 3.69 2.49
N ASP A 32 15.28 4.33 1.48
CA ASP A 32 14.73 5.49 0.75
C ASP A 32 13.43 5.18 -0.02
N MET A 33 13.07 3.89 -0.12
CA MET A 33 11.83 3.45 -0.74
C MET A 33 10.94 2.72 0.30
N PRO A 34 10.29 3.46 1.22
CA PRO A 34 9.55 2.89 2.34
C PRO A 34 8.40 1.98 1.87
N VAL A 35 8.09 0.99 2.70
CA VAL A 35 7.10 -0.04 2.37
C VAL A 35 5.71 0.40 2.83
N PRO A 36 4.68 0.37 1.95
CA PRO A 36 3.30 0.61 2.35
C PRO A 36 2.77 -0.55 3.21
N VAL A 37 1.70 -0.24 3.97
CA VAL A 37 1.03 -1.18 4.86
C VAL A 37 -0.35 -1.51 4.31
N LEU A 38 -0.69 -2.80 4.24
CA LEU A 38 -2.05 -3.26 3.98
C LEU A 38 -2.77 -3.58 5.28
N VAL A 39 -4.07 -3.27 5.32
CA VAL A 39 -4.95 -3.48 6.47
C VAL A 39 -6.22 -4.25 6.07
N GLY A 40 -6.76 -5.05 7.00
CA GLY A 40 -7.97 -5.84 6.78
C GLY A 40 -9.26 -5.12 7.19
N SER A 41 -9.16 -3.88 7.70
CA SER A 41 -10.32 -3.08 8.11
C SER A 41 -9.99 -1.59 8.03
N PRO A 42 -10.95 -0.73 7.62
CA PRO A 42 -10.76 0.72 7.64
C PRO A 42 -10.50 1.26 9.05
N ARG A 43 -11.06 0.61 10.08
CA ARG A 43 -10.86 1.01 11.50
C ARG A 43 -9.42 0.89 11.95
N THR A 44 -8.63 0.01 11.33
CA THR A 44 -7.21 -0.14 11.64
C THR A 44 -6.43 1.14 11.37
N LEU A 45 -6.90 1.96 10.42
CA LEU A 45 -6.27 3.26 10.11
C LEU A 45 -6.28 4.21 11.32
N ASP A 46 -7.31 4.18 12.16
CA ASP A 46 -7.40 5.03 13.36
C ASP A 46 -6.32 4.70 14.42
N GLY A 47 -5.82 3.46 14.42
CA GLY A 47 -4.69 3.04 15.27
C GLY A 47 -3.32 3.30 14.65
N ILE A 48 -3.25 3.45 13.33
CA ILE A 48 -2.00 3.60 12.57
C ILE A 48 -1.66 5.08 12.33
N ALA A 49 -2.67 5.90 12.04
CA ALA A 49 -2.51 7.29 11.62
C ALA A 49 -3.13 8.26 12.61
N THR A 50 -2.59 9.48 12.62
CA THR A 50 -3.12 10.59 13.40
C THR A 50 -3.40 11.80 12.53
N GLY A 51 -4.24 12.73 13.02
CA GLY A 51 -4.52 13.98 12.33
C GLY A 51 -5.34 13.85 11.03
N LEU A 52 -6.03 12.73 10.81
CA LEU A 52 -6.85 12.51 9.61
C LEU A 52 -7.98 13.54 9.51
N SER A 53 -7.98 14.32 8.43
CA SER A 53 -9.04 15.26 8.10
C SER A 53 -10.35 14.54 7.75
N LEU A 54 -11.47 15.27 7.75
CA LEU A 54 -12.74 14.73 7.27
C LEU A 54 -12.64 14.28 5.80
N THR A 55 -11.95 15.04 4.96
CA THR A 55 -11.73 14.71 3.55
C THR A 55 -10.93 13.40 3.41
N ALA A 56 -9.90 13.19 4.24
CA ALA A 56 -9.15 11.92 4.26
C ALA A 56 -10.07 10.73 4.62
N ARG A 57 -10.96 10.91 5.60
CA ARG A 57 -11.93 9.87 6.00
C ARG A 57 -12.95 9.59 4.91
N ASN A 58 -13.46 10.62 4.23
CA ASN A 58 -14.39 10.47 3.12
C ASN A 58 -13.73 9.71 1.95
N LEU A 59 -12.46 9.98 1.63
CA LEU A 59 -11.71 9.24 0.62
C LEU A 59 -11.57 7.76 0.98
N VAL A 60 -11.23 7.46 2.23
CA VAL A 60 -11.15 6.07 2.72
C VAL A 60 -12.51 5.38 2.66
N GLU A 61 -13.58 6.02 3.11
CA GLU A 61 -14.94 5.47 3.08
C GLU A 61 -15.42 5.18 1.65
N ALA A 62 -15.09 6.06 0.70
CA ALA A 62 -15.52 5.92 -0.69
C ALA A 62 -14.74 4.85 -1.48
N PHE A 63 -13.44 4.66 -1.18
CA PHE A 63 -12.54 3.86 -2.02
C PHE A 63 -11.91 2.64 -1.31
N TRP A 64 -12.25 2.37 -0.06
CA TRP A 64 -11.81 1.15 0.64
C TRP A 64 -12.99 0.22 0.95
N PRO A 65 -12.80 -1.09 0.73
CA PRO A 65 -11.62 -1.73 0.15
C PRO A 65 -11.47 -1.41 -1.35
N GLY A 66 -10.24 -1.25 -1.83
CA GLY A 66 -9.99 -0.96 -3.24
C GLY A 66 -8.61 -0.41 -3.56
N GLY A 67 -8.50 0.20 -4.75
CA GLY A 67 -7.26 0.67 -5.36
C GLY A 67 -6.73 2.01 -4.85
N LEU A 68 -7.18 2.53 -3.70
CA LEU A 68 -6.67 3.76 -3.10
C LEU A 68 -5.67 3.46 -1.98
N THR A 69 -4.48 4.05 -2.06
CA THR A 69 -3.50 4.15 -0.98
C THR A 69 -3.49 5.58 -0.44
N VAL A 70 -3.60 5.76 0.86
CA VAL A 70 -3.47 7.06 1.52
C VAL A 70 -2.12 7.14 2.25
N VAL A 71 -1.42 8.26 2.10
CA VAL A 71 -0.23 8.60 2.91
C VAL A 71 -0.69 9.53 4.02
N ALA A 72 -0.50 9.09 5.27
CA ALA A 72 -0.94 9.80 6.46
C ALA A 72 0.21 9.95 7.46
N THR A 73 0.07 10.85 8.43
CA THR A 73 1.03 10.98 9.54
C THR A 73 0.89 9.76 10.45
N VAL A 74 1.99 9.07 10.71
CA VAL A 74 2.00 7.88 11.57
C VAL A 74 1.64 8.26 13.03
N ALA A 75 0.88 7.40 13.70
CA ALA A 75 0.57 7.59 15.11
C ALA A 75 1.85 7.49 15.96
N PRO A 76 2.13 8.47 16.84
CA PRO A 76 3.37 8.52 17.63
C PRO A 76 3.59 7.30 18.55
N SER A 77 2.53 6.55 18.84
CA SER A 77 2.57 5.32 19.63
C SER A 77 3.14 4.11 18.86
N LEU A 78 3.21 4.20 17.52
CA LEU A 78 3.73 3.12 16.68
C LEU A 78 5.24 3.30 16.46
N GLN A 79 5.99 2.26 16.85
CA GLN A 79 7.43 2.18 16.62
C GLN A 79 7.71 1.24 15.43
N TRP A 80 7.19 1.62 14.25
CA TRP A 80 7.45 0.89 13.03
C TRP A 80 8.73 1.34 12.36
N ASP A 81 9.44 0.40 11.79
CA ASP A 81 10.56 0.65 10.89
C ASP A 81 10.21 0.14 9.48
N LEU A 82 9.56 0.97 8.70
CA LEU A 82 9.14 0.68 7.32
C LEU A 82 10.09 1.26 6.26
N GLY A 83 11.26 1.72 6.65
CA GLY A 83 12.20 2.51 5.86
C GLY A 83 12.18 3.98 6.26
N ASP A 84 12.74 4.84 5.41
CA ASP A 84 12.86 6.28 5.68
C ASP A 84 11.55 7.01 5.34
N THR A 85 10.58 6.91 6.22
CA THR A 85 9.20 7.37 6.00
C THR A 85 8.98 8.85 6.27
N GLY A 86 9.93 9.53 6.92
CA GLY A 86 9.76 10.93 7.33
C GLY A 86 8.59 11.17 8.31
N GLY A 87 8.16 10.16 9.06
CA GLY A 87 7.03 10.24 9.99
C GLY A 87 5.66 10.02 9.32
N THR A 88 5.64 9.51 8.10
CA THR A 88 4.40 9.16 7.38
C THR A 88 4.26 7.65 7.20
N VAL A 89 3.08 7.19 6.82
CA VAL A 89 2.81 5.81 6.45
C VAL A 89 1.83 5.77 5.29
N ALA A 90 2.14 4.96 4.27
CA ALA A 90 1.23 4.66 3.18
C ALA A 90 0.36 3.46 3.58
N VAL A 91 -0.96 3.61 3.58
CA VAL A 91 -1.90 2.58 4.02
C VAL A 91 -2.95 2.31 2.94
N ARG A 92 -3.31 1.05 2.76
CA ARG A 92 -4.37 0.62 1.84
C ARG A 92 -5.15 -0.57 2.41
N MET A 93 -6.45 -0.62 2.14
CA MET A 93 -7.26 -1.83 2.31
C MET A 93 -7.56 -2.42 0.93
N PRO A 94 -6.97 -3.59 0.56
CA PRO A 94 -7.16 -4.18 -0.76
C PRO A 94 -8.55 -4.78 -0.91
N LEU A 95 -9.13 -4.77 -2.12
CA LEU A 95 -10.39 -5.43 -2.45
C LEU A 95 -10.11 -6.86 -2.95
N HIS A 96 -9.68 -7.74 -2.07
CA HIS A 96 -9.48 -9.15 -2.38
C HIS A 96 -9.81 -10.02 -1.17
N PRO A 97 -10.71 -11.02 -1.27
CA PRO A 97 -11.20 -11.78 -0.12
C PRO A 97 -10.07 -12.50 0.63
N VAL A 98 -9.14 -13.15 -0.06
CA VAL A 98 -7.99 -13.82 0.56
C VAL A 98 -7.08 -12.82 1.30
N ALA A 99 -6.82 -11.66 0.70
CA ALA A 99 -6.01 -10.63 1.35
C ALA A 99 -6.70 -10.07 2.60
N ILE A 100 -8.01 -9.79 2.52
CA ILE A 100 -8.78 -9.28 3.66
C ILE A 100 -8.79 -10.30 4.81
N GLU A 101 -9.07 -11.57 4.53
CA GLU A 101 -9.07 -12.64 5.53
C GLU A 101 -7.70 -12.79 6.20
N LEU A 102 -6.62 -12.81 5.40
CA LEU A 102 -5.26 -12.85 5.92
C LEU A 102 -4.99 -11.66 6.85
N LEU A 103 -5.25 -10.44 6.39
CA LEU A 103 -4.99 -9.20 7.14
C LEU A 103 -5.87 -9.06 8.39
N GLN A 104 -7.06 -9.64 8.41
CA GLN A 104 -7.89 -9.72 9.61
C GLN A 104 -7.33 -10.69 10.64
N GLY A 105 -6.69 -11.78 10.19
CA GLY A 105 -6.06 -12.77 11.06
C GLY A 105 -4.68 -12.37 11.57
N THR A 106 -3.86 -11.74 10.73
CA THR A 106 -2.47 -11.37 11.05
C THR A 106 -2.31 -9.96 11.60
N GLY A 107 -3.26 -9.07 11.33
CA GLY A 107 -3.10 -7.62 11.52
C GLY A 107 -2.41 -6.95 10.33
N PRO A 108 -1.94 -5.70 10.51
CA PRO A 108 -1.28 -4.92 9.46
C PRO A 108 -0.02 -5.60 8.93
N MET A 109 0.13 -5.65 7.62
CA MET A 109 1.31 -6.20 6.95
C MET A 109 2.01 -5.13 6.11
N ALA A 110 3.34 -5.08 6.17
CA ALA A 110 4.15 -4.34 5.23
C ALA A 110 4.16 -5.10 3.89
N VAL A 111 3.68 -4.48 2.82
CA VAL A 111 3.48 -5.15 1.53
C VAL A 111 3.98 -4.28 0.38
N SER A 112 4.81 -4.86 -0.47
CA SER A 112 5.25 -4.26 -1.73
C SER A 112 4.80 -5.13 -2.89
N SER A 113 4.78 -4.60 -4.13
CA SER A 113 4.48 -5.41 -5.32
C SER A 113 5.40 -6.62 -5.43
N ALA A 114 4.85 -7.76 -5.87
CA ALA A 114 5.56 -9.02 -6.02
C ALA A 114 6.39 -9.03 -7.30
N ASN A 115 7.58 -8.43 -7.24
CA ASN A 115 8.55 -8.39 -8.34
C ASN A 115 9.94 -8.05 -7.82
N ILE A 116 10.96 -8.45 -8.54
CA ILE A 116 12.29 -7.84 -8.41
C ILE A 116 12.19 -6.41 -8.94
N SER A 117 12.83 -5.45 -8.28
CA SER A 117 12.81 -4.04 -8.69
C SER A 117 13.24 -3.88 -10.15
N GLY A 118 12.50 -3.08 -10.90
CA GLY A 118 12.71 -2.87 -12.33
C GLY A 118 11.99 -3.87 -13.24
N ARG A 119 11.43 -4.96 -12.72
CA ARG A 119 10.56 -5.87 -13.49
C ARG A 119 9.10 -5.53 -13.29
N ALA A 120 8.24 -6.00 -14.19
CA ALA A 120 6.79 -5.88 -14.06
C ALA A 120 6.31 -6.64 -12.80
N PRO A 121 5.35 -6.07 -12.02
CA PRO A 121 4.72 -6.78 -10.93
C PRO A 121 4.00 -8.04 -11.39
N ALA A 122 4.08 -9.12 -10.60
CA ALA A 122 3.38 -10.35 -10.89
C ALA A 122 1.85 -10.17 -10.79
N THR A 123 1.14 -10.73 -11.75
CA THR A 123 -0.33 -10.79 -11.80
C THR A 123 -0.87 -12.18 -11.49
N THR A 124 0.00 -13.18 -11.46
CA THR A 124 -0.30 -14.56 -11.07
C THR A 124 0.67 -15.05 -10.00
N CYS A 125 0.26 -16.12 -9.30
CA CYS A 125 1.13 -16.77 -8.33
C CYS A 125 2.38 -17.35 -9.00
N ASP A 126 2.25 -17.97 -10.17
CA ASP A 126 3.35 -18.56 -10.92
C ASP A 126 4.40 -17.51 -11.32
N GLU A 127 3.98 -16.35 -11.83
CA GLU A 127 4.88 -15.24 -12.14
C GLU A 127 5.63 -14.74 -10.90
N ALA A 128 4.95 -14.73 -9.74
CA ALA A 128 5.57 -14.35 -8.48
C ALA A 128 6.61 -15.38 -8.02
N VAL A 129 6.31 -16.68 -8.15
CA VAL A 129 7.24 -17.78 -7.87
C VAL A 129 8.44 -17.71 -8.80
N GLU A 130 8.23 -17.47 -10.10
CA GLU A 130 9.33 -17.34 -11.08
C GLU A 130 10.29 -16.20 -10.71
N GLN A 131 9.76 -15.08 -10.24
CA GLN A 131 10.60 -13.92 -9.90
C GLN A 131 11.27 -14.03 -8.52
N LEU A 132 10.59 -14.56 -7.52
CA LEU A 132 11.01 -14.47 -6.12
C LEU A 132 11.42 -15.82 -5.51
N GLY A 133 11.01 -16.96 -6.09
CA GLY A 133 11.49 -18.29 -5.75
C GLY A 133 11.48 -18.59 -4.24
N GLU A 134 12.59 -19.12 -3.75
CA GLU A 134 12.74 -19.56 -2.35
C GLU A 134 12.91 -18.42 -1.34
N VAL A 135 13.02 -17.16 -1.79
CA VAL A 135 13.08 -15.98 -0.90
C VAL A 135 11.77 -15.79 -0.14
N VAL A 136 10.67 -16.32 -0.69
CA VAL A 136 9.33 -16.24 -0.10
C VAL A 136 8.92 -17.58 0.47
N SER A 137 8.64 -17.63 1.77
CA SER A 137 8.29 -18.86 2.47
C SER A 137 6.90 -19.40 2.15
N VAL A 138 5.93 -18.52 1.82
CA VAL A 138 4.53 -18.89 1.58
C VAL A 138 3.97 -18.11 0.39
N TYR A 139 3.40 -18.82 -0.55
CA TYR A 139 2.66 -18.27 -1.68
C TYR A 139 1.17 -18.62 -1.53
N LEU A 140 0.32 -17.60 -1.41
CA LEU A 140 -1.12 -17.76 -1.42
C LEU A 140 -1.62 -17.53 -2.85
N ASP A 141 -2.07 -18.59 -3.49
CA ASP A 141 -2.67 -18.51 -4.82
C ASP A 141 -4.16 -18.15 -4.69
N GLY A 142 -4.52 -16.98 -5.19
CA GLY A 142 -5.90 -16.49 -5.27
C GLY A 142 -6.39 -16.36 -6.70
N GLY A 143 -5.69 -17.00 -7.66
CA GLY A 143 -5.93 -16.83 -9.09
C GLY A 143 -5.28 -15.56 -9.64
N PRO A 144 -5.49 -15.25 -10.93
CA PRO A 144 -4.92 -14.07 -11.55
C PRO A 144 -5.50 -12.79 -10.94
N SER A 145 -4.62 -11.82 -10.67
CA SER A 145 -5.04 -10.43 -10.41
C SER A 145 -5.69 -9.86 -11.67
N GLY A 146 -6.52 -8.84 -11.53
CA GLY A 146 -7.10 -8.14 -12.66
C GLY A 146 -6.06 -7.40 -13.51
N GLU A 147 -6.45 -6.30 -14.12
CA GLU A 147 -5.53 -5.42 -14.85
C GLU A 147 -4.37 -4.98 -13.94
N PRO A 148 -3.10 -5.01 -14.42
CA PRO A 148 -1.93 -4.70 -13.61
C PRO A 148 -1.77 -3.19 -13.37
N VAL A 149 -2.85 -2.55 -12.94
CA VAL A 149 -2.88 -1.12 -12.62
C VAL A 149 -2.55 -0.94 -11.14
N PRO A 150 -1.46 -0.24 -10.80
CA PRO A 150 -1.10 0.00 -9.41
C PRO A 150 -2.14 0.88 -8.70
N SER A 151 -2.13 0.87 -7.36
CA SER A 151 -3.01 1.75 -6.58
C SER A 151 -2.72 3.23 -6.87
N THR A 152 -3.76 4.05 -6.84
CA THR A 152 -3.61 5.52 -6.74
C THR A 152 -3.12 5.87 -5.35
N ILE A 153 -2.16 6.80 -5.25
CA ILE A 153 -1.59 7.24 -3.97
C ILE A 153 -1.96 8.71 -3.75
N VAL A 154 -2.59 8.99 -2.62
CA VAL A 154 -2.98 10.34 -2.19
C VAL A 154 -2.34 10.67 -0.85
N ASP A 155 -1.59 11.76 -0.79
CA ASP A 155 -1.10 12.34 0.46
C ASP A 155 -2.23 13.11 1.14
N VAL A 156 -2.53 12.72 2.38
CA VAL A 156 -3.56 13.33 3.23
C VAL A 156 -2.96 13.90 4.53
N THR A 157 -1.65 14.08 4.58
CA THR A 157 -0.94 14.66 5.74
C THR A 157 -1.23 16.14 5.91
N GLY A 158 -1.48 16.85 4.80
CA GLY A 158 -1.80 18.28 4.77
C GLY A 158 -3.30 18.57 4.85
N ALA A 159 -3.64 19.86 4.90
CA ALA A 159 -5.04 20.33 4.88
C ALA A 159 -5.73 20.00 3.55
N THR A 160 -4.99 20.02 2.44
CA THR A 160 -5.48 19.73 1.09
C THR A 160 -4.86 18.43 0.59
N PRO A 161 -5.67 17.42 0.25
CA PRO A 161 -5.16 16.15 -0.31
C PRO A 161 -4.45 16.37 -1.64
N ARG A 162 -3.37 15.63 -1.86
CA ARG A 162 -2.55 15.72 -3.08
C ARG A 162 -2.31 14.33 -3.67
N VAL A 163 -2.52 14.18 -4.96
CA VAL A 163 -2.16 12.95 -5.68
C VAL A 163 -0.65 12.87 -5.84
N LEU A 164 -0.06 11.80 -5.32
CA LEU A 164 1.35 11.46 -5.54
C LEU A 164 1.54 10.57 -6.77
N ARG A 165 0.56 9.70 -7.04
CA ARG A 165 0.55 8.81 -8.21
C ARG A 165 -0.89 8.48 -8.58
N LEU A 166 -1.25 8.62 -9.85
CA LEU A 166 -2.49 8.08 -10.40
C LEU A 166 -2.33 6.58 -10.71
N GLY A 167 -3.41 5.83 -10.54
CA GLY A 167 -3.49 4.39 -10.77
C GLY A 167 -4.95 3.96 -10.88
N ALA A 168 -5.34 2.92 -10.13
CA ALA A 168 -6.66 2.28 -10.22
C ALA A 168 -7.86 3.19 -9.90
N VAL A 169 -7.65 4.29 -9.18
CA VAL A 169 -8.69 5.34 -8.96
C VAL A 169 -8.29 6.57 -9.75
N ASP A 170 -9.15 7.01 -10.66
CA ASP A 170 -8.90 8.20 -11.49
C ASP A 170 -9.11 9.52 -10.73
N ALA A 171 -8.62 10.61 -11.33
CA ALA A 171 -8.67 11.93 -10.71
C ALA A 171 -10.10 12.50 -10.62
N GLU A 172 -11.01 12.12 -11.51
CA GLU A 172 -12.41 12.58 -11.51
C GLU A 172 -13.16 11.94 -10.35
N ALA A 173 -13.00 10.63 -10.16
CA ALA A 173 -13.57 9.92 -9.01
C ALA A 173 -13.06 10.49 -7.68
N LEU A 174 -11.75 10.78 -7.55
CA LEU A 174 -11.20 11.41 -6.37
C LEU A 174 -11.79 12.79 -6.10
N ARG A 175 -11.91 13.64 -7.13
CA ARG A 175 -12.49 15.00 -7.00
C ARG A 175 -13.98 15.00 -6.66
N SER A 176 -14.72 13.96 -7.02
CA SER A 176 -16.13 13.83 -6.64
C SER A 176 -16.31 13.72 -5.11
N VAL A 177 -15.29 13.20 -4.40
CA VAL A 177 -15.27 13.03 -2.93
C VAL A 177 -14.46 14.14 -2.25
N ALA A 178 -13.39 14.60 -2.89
CA ALA A 178 -12.47 15.63 -2.39
C ALA A 178 -12.31 16.73 -3.45
N PRO A 179 -13.26 17.70 -3.55
CA PRO A 179 -13.23 18.72 -4.61
C PRO A 179 -11.96 19.57 -4.63
N ASP A 180 -11.34 19.78 -3.46
CA ASP A 180 -10.11 20.58 -3.32
C ASP A 180 -8.83 19.78 -3.60
N LEU A 181 -8.95 18.51 -4.00
CA LEU A 181 -7.80 17.64 -4.24
C LEU A 181 -6.92 18.18 -5.38
N VAL A 182 -5.62 18.28 -5.10
CA VAL A 182 -4.59 18.61 -6.09
C VAL A 182 -4.20 17.33 -6.83
N ALA A 183 -4.60 17.25 -8.11
CA ALA A 183 -4.42 16.05 -8.94
C ALA A 183 -3.14 16.06 -9.79
N GLU A 184 -2.41 17.17 -9.84
CA GLU A 184 -1.13 17.22 -10.53
C GLU A 184 -0.06 16.54 -9.64
N PRO A 185 0.60 15.46 -10.13
CA PRO A 185 1.70 14.88 -9.40
C PRO A 185 2.79 15.94 -9.20
N TYR A 186 3.44 15.88 -8.05
CA TYR A 186 4.55 16.75 -7.74
C TYR A 186 5.63 16.59 -8.82
N SER A 187 5.84 17.63 -9.64
CA SER A 187 7.03 17.68 -10.50
C SER A 187 8.18 18.12 -9.61
N ASP A 188 9.06 17.19 -9.27
CA ASP A 188 10.36 17.57 -8.73
C ASP A 188 10.99 18.55 -9.72
N GLY A 189 11.09 19.81 -9.32
CA GLY A 189 11.79 20.81 -10.10
C GLY A 189 13.26 20.38 -10.22
N SER A 190 13.66 20.14 -11.46
CA SER A 190 15.00 19.81 -11.95
C SER A 190 16.06 20.74 -11.37
#